data_7f9ec58b4017bdb631e9c23f48e9f336
#
_entry.id   7f9ec58b4017bdb631e9c23f48e9f336
#
_cell.length_a   1.000
_cell.length_b   1.000
_cell.length_c   1.000
_cell.angle_alpha   90.00
_cell.angle_beta   90.00
_cell.angle_gamma   90.00
#
_symmetry.space_group_name_H-M   'P 1'
#
loop_
_entity.id
_entity.type
_entity.pdbx_description
1 polymer ?
#
loop_
_entity_poly.entity_id
_entity_poly.type
_entity_poly.pdbx_seq_one_letter_code
_entity_poly.pdbx_strand_id
1 'polypeptide(L)'
;LDEPFSGLDPVNSNLIKDEIFNLAKNGSTIIFSTHRMEQVEEICDHIVLVNKGNKILDGTVKQIKQDFKENLFSIGAEQIASLNGEEPFEIVGTKNHSHIVRIKEGSKPNDVLQYLLNKGISIHSFNEILPSLNDIFIKLVEGTPTARQFQKI
;
A
#
# COMPACT_ATOMS: atom_id res chain seq x y z
N LEU A 1 1.97 -16.40 -18.43
CA LEU A 1 3.32 -15.84 -18.47
C LEU A 1 4.03 -16.14 -17.14
N ASP A 2 5.29 -16.48 -17.20
CA ASP A 2 6.12 -16.72 -16.02
C ASP A 2 7.25 -15.69 -15.99
N GLU A 3 7.32 -14.90 -14.90
CA GLU A 3 8.27 -13.80 -14.69
C GLU A 3 8.46 -12.91 -15.94
N PRO A 4 7.40 -12.34 -16.53
CA PRO A 4 7.46 -11.70 -17.85
C PRO A 4 8.36 -10.46 -17.91
N PHE A 5 8.74 -9.89 -16.77
CA PHE A 5 9.58 -8.70 -16.66
C PHE A 5 11.01 -9.00 -16.20
N SER A 6 11.35 -10.29 -16.03
CA SER A 6 12.66 -10.68 -15.52
C SER A 6 13.75 -10.35 -16.54
N GLY A 7 14.83 -9.68 -16.08
CA GLY A 7 15.97 -9.31 -16.92
C GLY A 7 15.73 -8.16 -17.89
N LEU A 8 14.54 -7.54 -17.88
CA LEU A 8 14.25 -6.40 -18.73
C LEU A 8 14.69 -5.09 -18.07
N ASP A 9 15.19 -4.17 -18.89
CA ASP A 9 15.38 -2.77 -18.50
C ASP A 9 14.00 -2.04 -18.41
N PRO A 10 13.95 -0.83 -17.82
CA PRO A 10 12.68 -0.10 -17.63
C PRO A 10 11.93 0.19 -18.94
N VAL A 11 12.63 0.44 -20.05
CA VAL A 11 12.00 0.74 -21.34
C VAL A 11 11.28 -0.49 -21.89
N ASN A 12 11.98 -1.62 -21.93
CA ASN A 12 11.40 -2.88 -22.39
C ASN A 12 10.31 -3.40 -21.46
N SER A 13 10.44 -3.18 -20.15
CA SER A 13 9.39 -3.49 -19.18
C SER A 13 8.10 -2.71 -19.46
N ASN A 14 8.20 -1.42 -19.81
CA ASN A 14 7.02 -0.61 -20.16
C ASN A 14 6.36 -1.10 -21.46
N LEU A 15 7.13 -1.48 -22.47
CA LEU A 15 6.58 -2.06 -23.70
C LEU A 15 5.76 -3.34 -23.42
N ILE A 16 6.27 -4.22 -22.59
CA ILE A 16 5.54 -5.44 -22.20
C ILE A 16 4.27 -5.11 -21.41
N LYS A 17 4.31 -4.12 -20.49
CA LYS A 17 3.11 -3.67 -19.78
C LYS A 17 2.05 -3.14 -20.74
N ASP A 18 2.44 -2.27 -21.66
CA ASP A 18 1.52 -1.69 -22.65
C ASP A 18 0.85 -2.79 -23.49
N GLU A 19 1.61 -3.81 -23.89
CA GLU A 19 1.07 -4.95 -24.63
C GLU A 19 0.11 -5.79 -23.77
N ILE A 20 0.43 -6.05 -22.50
CA ILE A 20 -0.47 -6.71 -21.56
C ILE A 20 -1.79 -5.95 -21.41
N PHE A 21 -1.74 -4.63 -21.24
CA PHE A 21 -2.95 -3.81 -21.15
C PHE A 21 -3.75 -3.80 -22.46
N ASN A 22 -3.09 -3.76 -23.61
CA ASN A 22 -3.76 -3.83 -24.91
C ASN A 22 -4.47 -5.17 -25.10
N LEU A 23 -3.83 -6.29 -24.76
CA LEU A 23 -4.44 -7.62 -24.82
C LEU A 23 -5.63 -7.74 -23.88
N ALA A 24 -5.51 -7.27 -22.65
CA ALA A 24 -6.60 -7.26 -21.68
C ALA A 24 -7.78 -6.40 -22.16
N LYS A 25 -7.52 -5.22 -22.71
CA LYS A 25 -8.55 -4.32 -23.28
C LYS A 25 -9.28 -4.97 -24.46
N ASN A 26 -8.61 -5.84 -25.21
CA ASN A 26 -9.18 -6.59 -26.31
C ASN A 26 -9.88 -7.89 -25.85
N GLY A 27 -10.11 -8.06 -24.54
CA GLY A 27 -10.90 -9.16 -23.97
C GLY A 27 -10.09 -10.40 -23.60
N SER A 28 -8.75 -10.36 -23.63
CA SER A 28 -7.92 -11.47 -23.19
C SER A 28 -7.82 -11.50 -21.68
N THR A 29 -7.93 -12.69 -21.08
CA THR A 29 -7.57 -12.89 -19.67
C THR A 29 -6.09 -13.26 -19.60
N ILE A 30 -5.33 -12.51 -18.83
CA ILE A 30 -3.87 -12.67 -18.70
C ILE A 30 -3.54 -13.14 -17.29
N ILE A 31 -2.84 -14.26 -17.21
CA ILE A 31 -2.32 -14.79 -15.95
C ILE A 31 -0.79 -14.80 -16.04
N PHE A 32 -0.14 -14.23 -15.03
CA PHE A 32 1.31 -14.33 -14.91
C PHE A 32 1.75 -14.57 -13.47
N SER A 33 2.90 -15.19 -13.31
CA SER A 33 3.57 -15.35 -12.01
C SER A 33 4.74 -14.39 -11.88
N THR A 34 4.94 -13.86 -10.71
CA THR A 34 6.10 -13.03 -10.36
C THR A 34 6.29 -12.97 -8.85
N HIS A 35 7.50 -12.70 -8.40
CA HIS A 35 7.81 -12.38 -7.01
C HIS A 35 7.93 -10.87 -6.76
N ARG A 36 7.75 -10.03 -7.78
CA ARG A 36 7.88 -8.57 -7.70
C ARG A 36 6.53 -7.93 -7.40
N MET A 37 6.26 -7.68 -6.11
CA MET A 37 4.98 -7.16 -5.64
C MET A 37 4.61 -5.80 -6.23
N GLU A 38 5.57 -4.95 -6.53
CA GLU A 38 5.36 -3.65 -7.18
C GLU A 38 4.71 -3.80 -8.57
N GLN A 39 5.17 -4.76 -9.36
CA GLN A 39 4.59 -5.04 -10.67
C GLN A 39 3.18 -5.61 -10.56
N VAL A 40 2.94 -6.44 -9.54
CA VAL A 40 1.60 -6.95 -9.25
C VAL A 40 0.65 -5.80 -8.91
N GLU A 41 1.05 -4.86 -8.06
CA GLU A 41 0.23 -3.69 -7.72
C GLU A 41 -0.10 -2.81 -8.92
N GLU A 42 0.82 -2.70 -9.86
CA GLU A 42 0.68 -1.83 -11.02
C GLU A 42 -0.21 -2.43 -12.12
N ILE A 43 -0.18 -3.76 -12.28
CA ILE A 43 -0.71 -4.41 -13.50
C ILE A 43 -1.93 -5.29 -13.19
N CYS A 44 -1.98 -5.91 -12.01
CA CYS A 44 -3.01 -6.92 -11.71
C CYS A 44 -4.26 -6.32 -11.11
N ASP A 45 -5.42 -6.77 -11.59
CA ASP A 45 -6.70 -6.51 -10.92
C ASP A 45 -6.92 -7.47 -9.75
N HIS A 46 -6.52 -8.74 -9.92
CA HIS A 46 -6.74 -9.83 -8.98
C HIS A 46 -5.46 -10.60 -8.75
N ILE A 47 -5.23 -11.04 -7.51
CA ILE A 47 -4.04 -11.80 -7.14
C ILE A 47 -4.38 -13.04 -6.33
N VAL A 48 -3.53 -14.05 -6.49
CA VAL A 48 -3.47 -15.20 -5.60
C VAL A 48 -2.05 -15.28 -5.05
N LEU A 49 -1.90 -15.19 -3.74
CA LEU A 49 -0.62 -15.30 -3.06
C LEU A 49 -0.43 -16.72 -2.55
N VAL A 50 0.68 -17.34 -2.95
CA VAL A 50 1.03 -18.71 -2.57
C VAL A 50 2.30 -18.70 -1.72
N ASN A 51 2.29 -19.39 -0.60
CA ASN A 51 3.46 -19.61 0.24
C ASN A 51 3.53 -21.08 0.65
N LYS A 52 4.68 -21.71 0.41
CA LYS A 52 4.94 -23.14 0.71
C LYS A 52 3.83 -24.07 0.19
N GLY A 53 3.38 -23.83 -1.03
CA GLY A 53 2.33 -24.63 -1.68
C GLY A 53 0.91 -24.36 -1.20
N ASN A 54 0.71 -23.44 -0.25
CA ASN A 54 -0.61 -23.08 0.24
C ASN A 54 -1.03 -21.70 -0.28
N LYS A 55 -2.30 -21.58 -0.68
CA LYS A 55 -2.91 -20.29 -0.98
C LYS A 55 -3.15 -19.55 0.33
N ILE A 56 -2.50 -18.40 0.52
CA ILE A 56 -2.61 -17.59 1.73
C ILE A 56 -3.44 -16.32 1.55
N LEU A 57 -3.65 -15.90 0.29
CA LEU A 57 -4.45 -14.74 -0.04
C LEU A 57 -5.04 -14.89 -1.44
N ASP A 58 -6.26 -14.36 -1.64
CA ASP A 58 -6.98 -14.42 -2.91
C ASP A 58 -7.99 -13.26 -2.96
N GLY A 59 -7.88 -12.36 -3.94
CA GLY A 59 -8.77 -11.23 -4.07
C GLY A 59 -8.25 -10.13 -5.00
N THR A 60 -9.02 -9.06 -5.14
CA THR A 60 -8.56 -7.90 -5.89
C THR A 60 -7.49 -7.14 -5.11
N VAL A 61 -6.50 -6.59 -5.82
CA VAL A 61 -5.43 -5.78 -5.21
C VAL A 61 -6.01 -4.67 -4.32
N LYS A 62 -7.04 -3.98 -4.83
CA LYS A 62 -7.70 -2.90 -4.10
C LYS A 62 -8.34 -3.38 -2.79
N GLN A 63 -9.10 -4.48 -2.83
CA GLN A 63 -9.79 -5.02 -1.65
C GLN A 63 -8.77 -5.48 -0.59
N ILE A 64 -7.75 -6.21 -1.03
CA ILE A 64 -6.68 -6.70 -0.15
C ILE A 64 -6.00 -5.53 0.58
N LYS A 65 -5.61 -4.47 -0.14
CA LYS A 65 -4.99 -3.29 0.49
C LYS A 65 -5.93 -2.60 1.47
N GLN A 66 -7.23 -2.58 1.20
CA GLN A 66 -8.24 -2.03 2.12
C GLN A 66 -8.42 -2.90 3.37
N ASP A 67 -8.43 -4.22 3.23
CA ASP A 67 -8.59 -5.16 4.36
C ASP A 67 -7.41 -5.10 5.34
N PHE A 68 -6.23 -4.75 4.83
CA PHE A 68 -4.99 -4.62 5.62
C PHE A 68 -4.64 -3.17 6.01
N LYS A 69 -5.53 -2.20 5.78
CA LYS A 69 -5.28 -0.81 6.12
C LYS A 69 -5.03 -0.60 7.63
N GLU A 70 -4.17 0.35 7.95
CA GLU A 70 -3.76 0.67 9.33
C GLU A 70 -4.28 2.03 9.79
N ASN A 71 -5.28 2.61 9.11
CA ASN A 71 -5.82 3.94 9.35
C ASN A 71 -4.73 5.04 9.38
N LEU A 72 -3.74 4.89 8.49
CA LEU A 72 -2.67 5.86 8.32
C LEU A 72 -3.03 6.89 7.25
N PHE A 73 -2.69 8.14 7.52
CA PHE A 73 -2.91 9.26 6.60
C PHE A 73 -1.65 10.12 6.49
N SER A 74 -1.39 10.62 5.30
CA SER A 74 -0.38 11.65 5.05
C SER A 74 -1.07 12.99 5.02
N ILE A 75 -0.64 13.89 5.90
CA ILE A 75 -1.17 15.26 6.01
C ILE A 75 -0.07 16.24 5.66
N GLY A 76 -0.25 16.96 4.56
CA GLY A 76 0.56 18.12 4.21
C GLY A 76 -0.06 19.36 4.82
N ALA A 77 0.52 19.85 5.91
CA ALA A 77 0.09 21.05 6.58
C ALA A 77 1.22 21.65 7.38
N GLU A 78 1.17 22.97 7.60
CA GLU A 78 2.10 23.67 8.47
C GLU A 78 1.66 23.57 9.94
N GLN A 79 2.62 23.52 10.87
CA GLN A 79 2.40 23.63 12.32
C GLN A 79 1.62 22.49 13.02
N ILE A 80 1.47 21.32 12.41
CA ILE A 80 0.84 20.17 13.08
C ILE A 80 1.62 19.72 14.33
N ALA A 81 2.93 19.93 14.37
CA ALA A 81 3.80 19.50 15.48
C ALA A 81 3.55 20.23 16.81
N SER A 82 2.73 21.28 16.85
CA SER A 82 2.49 22.13 18.01
C SER A 82 1.17 21.84 18.74
N LEU A 83 0.55 20.67 18.50
CA LEU A 83 -0.76 20.32 19.04
C LEU A 83 -0.66 19.71 20.46
N ASN A 84 -1.72 19.84 21.25
CA ASN A 84 -1.73 19.72 22.71
C ASN A 84 -2.12 18.34 23.28
N GLY A 85 -2.12 17.26 22.48
CA GLY A 85 -2.40 15.89 22.96
C GLY A 85 -3.88 15.46 22.95
N GLU A 86 -4.80 16.36 22.60
CA GLU A 86 -6.25 16.06 22.48
C GLU A 86 -6.70 15.74 21.05
N GLU A 87 -5.73 15.50 20.15
CA GLU A 87 -5.99 15.28 18.73
C GLU A 87 -6.70 13.93 18.50
N PRO A 88 -7.61 13.82 17.49
CA PRO A 88 -8.23 12.56 17.07
C PRO A 88 -7.26 11.61 16.33
N PHE A 89 -5.96 11.93 16.34
CA PHE A 89 -4.90 11.19 15.68
C PHE A 89 -3.61 11.18 16.51
N GLU A 90 -2.67 10.35 16.11
CA GLU A 90 -1.31 10.27 16.62
C GLU A 90 -0.32 10.49 15.48
N ILE A 91 0.69 11.34 15.65
CA ILE A 91 1.76 11.51 14.67
C ILE A 91 2.73 10.34 14.83
N VAL A 92 2.84 9.49 13.81
CA VAL A 92 3.70 8.31 13.79
C VAL A 92 4.99 8.52 13.00
N GLY A 93 5.09 9.61 12.22
CA GLY A 93 6.28 9.92 11.45
C GLY A 93 6.12 11.15 10.57
N THR A 94 7.16 11.40 9.78
CA THR A 94 7.18 12.47 8.76
C THR A 94 7.85 11.93 7.50
N LYS A 95 7.27 12.23 6.34
CA LYS A 95 7.80 11.83 5.02
C LYS A 95 7.52 12.95 4.02
N ASN A 96 8.55 13.38 3.27
CA ASN A 96 8.43 14.38 2.21
C ASN A 96 7.67 15.66 2.65
N HIS A 97 8.03 16.22 3.82
CA HIS A 97 7.39 17.40 4.42
C HIS A 97 5.90 17.20 4.80
N SER A 98 5.40 15.98 4.78
CA SER A 98 4.05 15.64 5.25
C SER A 98 4.14 14.83 6.55
N HIS A 99 3.21 15.07 7.46
CA HIS A 99 3.08 14.30 8.69
C HIS A 99 2.32 13.01 8.41
N ILE A 100 2.86 11.88 8.85
CA ILE A 100 2.15 10.61 8.84
C ILE A 100 1.44 10.46 10.17
N VAL A 101 0.13 10.34 10.11
CA VAL A 101 -0.71 10.22 11.30
C VAL A 101 -1.49 8.92 11.27
N ARG A 102 -1.70 8.34 12.46
CA ARG A 102 -2.66 7.26 12.68
C ARG A 102 -3.90 7.83 13.32
N ILE A 103 -5.07 7.58 12.73
CA ILE A 103 -6.34 7.99 13.31
C ILE A 103 -6.63 7.11 14.53
N LYS A 104 -6.97 7.72 15.67
CA LYS A 104 -7.29 7.03 16.92
C LYS A 104 -8.59 6.24 16.77
N GLU A 105 -8.71 5.16 17.54
CA GLU A 105 -9.90 4.34 17.57
C GLU A 105 -11.14 5.18 17.96
N GLY A 106 -12.23 4.99 17.24
CA GLY A 106 -13.47 5.76 17.41
C GLY A 106 -13.52 7.09 16.64
N SER A 107 -12.40 7.56 16.07
CA SER A 107 -12.34 8.75 15.22
C SER A 107 -12.38 8.40 13.73
N LYS A 108 -12.83 9.35 12.92
CA LYS A 108 -12.92 9.24 11.46
C LYS A 108 -11.99 10.24 10.76
N PRO A 109 -11.65 10.04 9.48
CA PRO A 109 -10.85 11.01 8.71
C PRO A 109 -11.42 12.43 8.74
N ASN A 110 -12.76 12.56 8.69
CA ASN A 110 -13.42 13.86 8.76
C ASN A 110 -13.22 14.56 10.12
N ASP A 111 -13.13 13.83 11.22
CA ASP A 111 -12.90 14.41 12.54
C ASP A 111 -11.50 15.02 12.61
N VAL A 112 -10.53 14.39 11.98
CA VAL A 112 -9.16 14.91 11.86
C VAL A 112 -9.14 16.21 11.06
N LEU A 113 -9.81 16.22 9.89
CA LEU A 113 -9.91 17.41 9.06
C LEU A 113 -10.59 18.55 9.82
N GLN A 114 -11.71 18.28 10.47
CA GLN A 114 -12.46 19.30 11.23
C GLN A 114 -11.65 19.83 12.41
N TYR A 115 -10.93 18.98 13.12
CA TYR A 115 -10.04 19.37 14.19
C TYR A 115 -8.96 20.34 13.70
N LEU A 116 -8.26 20.02 12.61
CA LEU A 116 -7.21 20.84 12.04
C LEU A 116 -7.75 22.21 11.56
N LEU A 117 -8.90 22.21 10.87
CA LEU A 117 -9.56 23.44 10.42
C LEU A 117 -10.00 24.33 11.59
N ASN A 118 -10.55 23.75 12.66
CA ASN A 118 -10.94 24.50 13.86
C ASN A 118 -9.73 25.12 14.59
N LYS A 119 -8.54 24.53 14.43
CA LYS A 119 -7.27 25.10 14.93
C LYS A 119 -6.67 26.14 13.99
N GLY A 120 -7.32 26.44 12.87
CA GLY A 120 -6.83 27.40 11.87
C GLY A 120 -5.65 26.90 11.04
N ILE A 121 -5.41 25.59 11.02
CA ILE A 121 -4.29 24.99 10.29
C ILE A 121 -4.65 24.91 8.80
N SER A 122 -3.76 25.40 7.94
CA SER A 122 -3.89 25.29 6.50
C SER A 122 -3.45 23.90 6.03
N ILE A 123 -4.35 23.17 5.39
CA ILE A 123 -4.11 21.82 4.89
C ILE A 123 -3.88 21.89 3.38
N HIS A 124 -2.74 21.38 2.92
CA HIS A 124 -2.37 21.33 1.49
C HIS A 124 -2.69 19.95 0.87
N SER A 125 -2.63 18.89 1.67
CA SER A 125 -2.97 17.54 1.23
C SER A 125 -3.44 16.68 2.40
N PHE A 126 -4.34 15.73 2.10
CA PHE A 126 -4.83 14.73 3.04
C PHE A 126 -5.11 13.44 2.26
N ASN A 127 -4.23 12.43 2.43
CA ASN A 127 -4.28 11.20 1.65
C ASN A 127 -4.22 9.98 2.57
N GLU A 128 -5.10 9.01 2.33
CA GLU A 128 -5.03 7.70 2.98
C GLU A 128 -3.77 6.95 2.51
N ILE A 129 -3.04 6.36 3.44
CA ILE A 129 -1.90 5.50 3.15
C ILE A 129 -2.36 4.05 3.30
N LEU A 130 -2.39 3.34 2.18
CA LEU A 130 -2.61 1.91 2.18
C LEU A 130 -1.27 1.16 2.21
N PRO A 131 -1.20 -0.01 2.86
CA PRO A 131 0.01 -0.83 2.84
C PRO A 131 0.33 -1.29 1.42
N SER A 132 1.61 -1.50 1.12
CA SER A 132 2.02 -2.16 -0.11
C SER A 132 1.70 -3.67 -0.05
N LEU A 133 1.57 -4.32 -1.20
CA LEU A 133 1.45 -5.79 -1.23
C LEU A 133 2.66 -6.47 -0.60
N ASN A 134 3.85 -5.86 -0.71
CA ASN A 134 5.05 -6.37 -0.07
C ASN A 134 4.93 -6.36 1.46
N ASP A 135 4.42 -5.26 2.06
CA ASP A 135 4.19 -5.16 3.51
C ASP A 135 3.15 -6.19 3.97
N ILE A 136 2.07 -6.37 3.19
CA ILE A 136 1.04 -7.37 3.46
C ILE A 136 1.62 -8.79 3.39
N PHE A 137 2.44 -9.08 2.37
CA PHE A 137 3.13 -10.36 2.24
C PHE A 137 4.00 -10.66 3.46
N ILE A 138 4.87 -9.72 3.85
CA ILE A 138 5.73 -9.86 5.01
C ILE A 138 4.90 -10.15 6.26
N LYS A 139 3.83 -9.36 6.49
CA LYS A 139 2.94 -9.52 7.64
C LYS A 139 2.29 -10.90 7.72
N LEU A 140 1.85 -11.43 6.58
CA LEU A 140 1.22 -12.77 6.50
C LEU A 140 2.22 -13.91 6.68
N VAL A 141 3.47 -13.71 6.27
CA VAL A 141 4.52 -14.74 6.30
C VAL A 141 5.34 -14.72 7.59
N GLU A 142 5.45 -13.58 8.28
CA GLU A 142 6.16 -13.44 9.58
C GLU A 142 5.67 -14.41 10.66
N GLY A 143 4.40 -14.82 10.62
CA GLY A 143 3.84 -15.84 11.50
C GLY A 143 4.34 -17.26 11.22
N THR A 144 5.08 -17.51 10.15
CA THR A 144 5.62 -18.83 9.80
C THR A 144 7.06 -18.98 10.32
N PRO A 145 7.43 -20.14 10.92
CA PRO A 145 8.76 -20.35 11.52
C PRO A 145 9.94 -20.09 10.57
N THR A 146 9.72 -20.18 9.26
CA THR A 146 10.75 -19.98 8.23
C THR A 146 11.08 -18.52 7.95
N ALA A 147 10.15 -17.60 8.20
CA ALA A 147 10.39 -16.16 7.99
C ALA A 147 11.46 -15.60 8.97
N ARG A 148 11.54 -16.15 10.16
CA ARG A 148 12.54 -15.76 11.17
C ARG A 148 13.99 -16.09 10.78
N GLN A 149 14.21 -17.00 9.83
CA GLN A 149 15.55 -17.35 9.36
C GLN A 149 16.16 -16.33 8.41
N PHE A 150 15.35 -15.46 7.79
CA PHE A 150 15.80 -14.40 6.88
C PHE A 150 15.98 -13.04 7.54
N GLN A 151 15.63 -12.89 8.81
CA GLN A 151 15.82 -11.64 9.58
C GLN A 151 17.20 -11.52 10.27
N LYS A 152 18.12 -12.49 10.02
CA LYS A 152 19.50 -12.44 10.53
C LYS A 152 20.49 -12.39 9.36
N ILE A 153 20.58 -11.24 8.73
CA ILE A 153 21.82 -10.78 8.09
C ILE A 153 21.89 -9.26 8.29
#